data_a856b1705429ea7284fb26ddd4b8ec2e
#
_entry.id   a856b1705429ea7284fb26ddd4b8ec2e
#
_cell.length_a   1.000
_cell.length_b   1.000
_cell.length_c   1.000
_cell.angle_alpha   90.00
_cell.angle_beta   90.00
_cell.angle_gamma   90.00
#
_symmetry.space_group_name_H-M   'P 1'
#
loop_
_entity.id
_entity.type
_entity.pdbx_description
1 polymer ?
#
loop_
_entity_poly.entity_id
_entity_poly.type
_entity_poly.pdbx_seq_one_letter_code
_entity_poly.pdbx_strand_id
1 'polypeptide(L)'
;MARNTDIKPMLNAYPDSIGNKLEQIVAFLKREEAKDIFGSFYILPSFFNTDLDRGFSVIDYNMNKVFVKQDDLDDLKKLDINLKFDFILNHASVLSKEFQDIVRNGENSKYADFFINWNKFWDGHGEMTAEGYIQPDKELIKDMFFRKPGLPILMVRMPDGKDVPYWNTFYQEVKYQKIDIQNLMLTLNLQYLIAEKIVDLVNKALDNGVLPKDIDFKDFIEYRDKVVDYLESKRQYLGQMDLNIKSPLVWEYYENVLKTLANYGAKIVRLDAFAYA
;
A
#
# COMPACT_ATOMS: atom_id res chain seq x y z
N MET A 1 -10.77 -46.41 17.92
CA MET A 1 -9.55 -46.17 17.13
C MET A 1 -9.16 -44.74 17.32
N ALA A 2 -8.11 -44.47 18.11
CA ALA A 2 -7.54 -43.12 18.22
C ALA A 2 -6.96 -42.74 16.83
N ARG A 3 -7.48 -41.68 16.24
CA ARG A 3 -6.82 -41.09 15.07
C ARG A 3 -5.48 -40.55 15.57
N ASN A 4 -4.40 -41.21 15.20
CA ASN A 4 -3.06 -40.69 15.38
C ASN A 4 -2.96 -39.50 14.42
N THR A 5 -3.36 -38.30 14.89
CA THR A 5 -3.12 -37.06 14.16
C THR A 5 -1.66 -36.72 14.39
N ASP A 6 -0.80 -37.18 13.50
CA ASP A 6 0.60 -36.77 13.45
C ASP A 6 0.63 -35.29 13.05
N ILE A 7 0.42 -34.43 14.08
CA ILE A 7 0.42 -32.98 13.89
C ILE A 7 1.87 -32.54 13.81
N LYS A 8 2.36 -32.38 12.58
CA LYS A 8 3.68 -31.79 12.35
C LYS A 8 3.65 -30.26 12.57
N PRO A 9 4.72 -29.66 13.07
CA PRO A 9 4.81 -28.22 13.26
C PRO A 9 4.71 -27.46 11.93
N MET A 10 4.33 -26.17 12.03
CA MET A 10 4.31 -25.24 10.91
C MET A 10 5.58 -24.39 10.91
N LEU A 11 6.30 -24.36 9.80
CA LEU A 11 7.32 -23.35 9.56
C LEU A 11 6.64 -22.03 9.25
N ASN A 12 7.11 -20.94 9.84
CA ASN A 12 6.64 -19.59 9.57
C ASN A 12 7.83 -18.71 9.20
N ALA A 13 7.90 -18.22 7.96
CA ALA A 13 9.04 -17.44 7.49
C ALA A 13 8.68 -16.53 6.31
N TYR A 14 9.35 -15.40 6.21
CA TYR A 14 9.42 -14.62 4.98
C TYR A 14 10.30 -15.34 3.96
N PRO A 15 10.11 -15.14 2.66
CA PRO A 15 10.96 -15.72 1.62
C PRO A 15 12.46 -15.46 1.79
N ASP A 16 12.83 -14.36 2.44
CA ASP A 16 14.21 -13.93 2.70
C ASP A 16 14.69 -14.22 4.14
N SER A 17 13.98 -15.02 4.94
CA SER A 17 14.34 -15.30 6.34
C SER A 17 15.57 -16.18 6.49
N ILE A 18 15.86 -17.04 5.51
CA ILE A 18 17.09 -17.82 5.42
C ILE A 18 17.79 -17.43 4.13
N GLY A 19 18.92 -16.77 4.23
CA GLY A 19 19.57 -16.17 3.07
C GLY A 19 18.77 -15.00 2.52
N ASN A 20 18.60 -14.91 1.19
CA ASN A 20 17.97 -13.76 0.54
C ASN A 20 16.76 -14.13 -0.35
N LYS A 21 16.41 -15.41 -0.46
CA LYS A 21 15.37 -15.91 -1.37
C LYS A 21 14.74 -17.20 -0.85
N LEU A 22 13.54 -17.50 -1.33
CA LEU A 22 12.78 -18.70 -0.98
C LEU A 22 13.53 -19.99 -1.30
N GLU A 23 14.33 -20.00 -2.37
CA GLU A 23 15.15 -21.18 -2.75
C GLU A 23 16.04 -21.71 -1.63
N GLN A 24 16.51 -20.83 -0.72
CA GLN A 24 17.37 -21.21 0.39
C GLN A 24 16.58 -21.88 1.53
N ILE A 25 15.34 -21.46 1.73
CA ILE A 25 14.41 -22.13 2.65
C ILE A 25 14.03 -23.50 2.08
N VAL A 26 13.75 -23.57 0.78
CA VAL A 26 13.46 -24.85 0.11
C VAL A 26 14.65 -25.80 0.20
N ALA A 27 15.88 -25.30 -0.02
CA ALA A 27 17.08 -26.10 0.15
C ALA A 27 17.27 -26.59 1.59
N PHE A 28 16.94 -25.78 2.60
CA PHE A 28 16.93 -26.17 4.00
C PHE A 28 15.92 -27.32 4.25
N LEU A 29 14.69 -27.18 3.76
CA LEU A 29 13.63 -28.17 3.95
C LEU A 29 13.91 -29.53 3.27
N LYS A 30 14.81 -29.55 2.27
CA LYS A 30 15.27 -30.77 1.59
C LYS A 30 16.36 -31.53 2.33
N ARG A 31 17.00 -30.93 3.35
CA ARG A 31 18.06 -31.59 4.13
C ARG A 31 17.47 -32.72 4.97
N GLU A 32 18.25 -33.78 5.17
CA GLU A 32 17.82 -34.94 5.99
C GLU A 32 17.39 -34.53 7.41
N GLU A 33 18.04 -33.51 8.00
CA GLU A 33 17.73 -33.00 9.33
C GLU A 33 16.41 -32.24 9.41
N ALA A 34 15.89 -31.72 8.29
CA ALA A 34 14.65 -30.95 8.23
C ALA A 34 13.51 -31.69 7.53
N LYS A 35 13.86 -32.75 6.78
CA LYS A 35 12.92 -33.56 6.02
C LYS A 35 11.86 -34.15 6.93
N ASP A 36 10.61 -34.06 6.49
CA ASP A 36 9.43 -34.59 7.19
C ASP A 36 9.14 -34.01 8.59
N ILE A 37 9.90 -32.99 9.04
CA ILE A 37 9.63 -32.29 10.32
C ILE A 37 8.39 -31.42 10.21
N PHE A 38 8.29 -30.63 9.14
CA PHE A 38 7.21 -29.64 8.97
C PHE A 38 6.07 -30.20 8.12
N GLY A 39 4.83 -30.10 8.64
CA GLY A 39 3.63 -30.46 7.87
C GLY A 39 3.04 -29.28 7.08
N SER A 40 3.44 -28.08 7.41
CA SER A 40 2.95 -26.85 6.77
C SER A 40 4.04 -25.79 6.71
N PHE A 41 3.98 -24.94 5.70
CA PHE A 41 4.83 -23.77 5.58
C PHE A 41 3.95 -22.51 5.35
N TYR A 42 3.96 -21.62 6.32
CA TYR A 42 3.36 -20.31 6.21
C TYR A 42 4.37 -19.36 5.60
N ILE A 43 4.19 -19.07 4.32
CA ILE A 43 5.01 -18.12 3.58
C ILE A 43 4.39 -16.73 3.78
N LEU A 44 5.14 -15.84 4.43
CA LEU A 44 4.71 -14.49 4.78
C LEU A 44 4.61 -13.56 3.55
N PRO A 45 3.83 -12.47 3.63
CA PRO A 45 3.33 -11.73 2.46
C PRO A 45 4.35 -11.10 1.52
N SER A 46 5.63 -10.94 1.89
CA SER A 46 6.66 -10.51 0.92
C SER A 46 6.87 -11.52 -0.24
N PHE A 47 6.17 -12.67 -0.19
CA PHE A 47 5.98 -13.56 -1.32
C PHE A 47 5.31 -12.87 -2.51
N PHE A 48 4.41 -11.92 -2.26
CA PHE A 48 3.71 -11.12 -3.27
C PHE A 48 4.45 -9.83 -3.58
N ASN A 49 4.02 -9.11 -4.62
CA ASN A 49 4.48 -7.75 -4.86
C ASN A 49 3.89 -6.81 -3.81
N THR A 50 4.76 -6.25 -2.98
CA THR A 50 4.40 -5.43 -1.83
C THR A 50 5.37 -4.26 -1.70
N ASP A 51 4.98 -3.19 -1.01
CA ASP A 51 5.84 -2.02 -0.79
C ASP A 51 6.17 -1.75 0.68
N LEU A 52 5.21 -1.87 1.57
CA LEU A 52 5.33 -1.50 2.99
C LEU A 52 5.00 -2.66 3.92
N ASP A 53 5.22 -2.42 5.22
CA ASP A 53 4.77 -3.30 6.31
C ASP A 53 5.23 -4.76 6.14
N ARG A 54 6.47 -4.92 5.64
CA ARG A 54 7.08 -6.27 5.44
C ARG A 54 6.21 -7.21 4.61
N GLY A 55 5.44 -6.66 3.66
CA GLY A 55 4.61 -7.44 2.76
C GLY A 55 3.09 -7.32 2.99
N PHE A 56 2.63 -6.72 4.09
CA PHE A 56 1.19 -6.55 4.32
C PHE A 56 0.57 -5.40 3.52
N SER A 57 1.37 -4.54 2.88
CA SER A 57 0.91 -3.56 1.90
C SER A 57 1.01 -4.16 0.49
N VAL A 58 -0.02 -4.89 0.08
CA VAL A 58 -0.01 -5.65 -1.17
C VAL A 58 -0.31 -4.74 -2.37
N ILE A 59 0.61 -4.73 -3.34
CA ILE A 59 0.41 -4.09 -4.64
C ILE A 59 -0.43 -4.99 -5.54
N ASP A 60 -0.02 -6.25 -5.65
CA ASP A 60 -0.75 -7.34 -6.31
C ASP A 60 -0.33 -8.71 -5.76
N TYR A 61 -1.12 -9.74 -6.04
CA TYR A 61 -0.86 -11.11 -5.58
C TYR A 61 0.00 -11.93 -6.54
N ASN A 62 0.72 -11.31 -7.46
CA ASN A 62 1.74 -12.00 -8.24
C ASN A 62 2.97 -12.29 -7.37
N MET A 63 3.69 -13.37 -7.69
CA MET A 63 4.94 -13.70 -7.03
C MET A 63 5.95 -12.56 -7.16
N ASN A 64 6.54 -12.18 -6.05
CA ASN A 64 7.66 -11.24 -6.03
C ASN A 64 8.92 -11.91 -6.57
N LYS A 65 9.24 -11.64 -7.83
CA LYS A 65 10.37 -12.26 -8.56
C LYS A 65 11.75 -11.93 -7.96
N VAL A 66 11.82 -10.97 -7.04
CA VAL A 66 13.06 -10.69 -6.29
C VAL A 66 13.38 -11.86 -5.35
N PHE A 67 12.35 -12.44 -4.74
CA PHE A 67 12.50 -13.43 -3.67
C PHE A 67 12.07 -14.85 -4.08
N VAL A 68 11.20 -15.00 -5.09
CA VAL A 68 10.47 -16.23 -5.37
C VAL A 68 10.54 -16.61 -6.85
N LYS A 69 10.74 -17.89 -7.14
CA LYS A 69 10.66 -18.49 -8.47
C LYS A 69 9.57 -19.56 -8.49
N GLN A 70 9.06 -19.89 -9.69
CA GLN A 70 8.10 -20.97 -9.85
C GLN A 70 8.66 -22.33 -9.39
N ASP A 71 9.93 -22.57 -9.67
CA ASP A 71 10.62 -23.80 -9.28
C ASP A 71 10.60 -24.03 -7.76
N ASP A 72 10.60 -22.95 -6.95
CA ASP A 72 10.52 -23.05 -5.50
C ASP A 72 9.19 -23.67 -5.06
N LEU A 73 8.07 -23.24 -5.69
CA LEU A 73 6.74 -23.81 -5.42
C LEU A 73 6.63 -25.25 -5.90
N ASP A 74 7.20 -25.56 -7.04
CA ASP A 74 7.19 -26.93 -7.59
C ASP A 74 7.99 -27.89 -6.72
N ASP A 75 9.07 -27.41 -6.11
CA ASP A 75 9.86 -28.17 -5.16
C ASP A 75 9.12 -28.34 -3.80
N LEU A 76 8.46 -27.29 -3.31
CA LEU A 76 7.63 -27.39 -2.09
C LEU A 76 6.48 -28.39 -2.25
N LYS A 77 5.87 -28.45 -3.44
CA LYS A 77 4.84 -29.47 -3.75
C LYS A 77 5.38 -30.90 -3.66
N LYS A 78 6.65 -31.14 -4.08
CA LYS A 78 7.30 -32.46 -3.99
C LYS A 78 7.61 -32.87 -2.55
N LEU A 79 7.72 -31.90 -1.62
CA LEU A 79 7.98 -32.15 -0.21
C LEU A 79 6.72 -32.48 0.60
N ASP A 80 5.53 -32.50 -0.02
CA ASP A 80 4.23 -32.76 0.63
C ASP A 80 3.95 -31.83 1.83
N ILE A 81 4.38 -30.55 1.70
CA ILE A 81 4.19 -29.53 2.72
C ILE A 81 2.97 -28.68 2.35
N ASN A 82 2.03 -28.51 3.28
CA ASN A 82 0.86 -27.68 3.09
C ASN A 82 1.26 -26.20 3.10
N LEU A 83 1.00 -25.49 2.00
CA LEU A 83 1.30 -24.06 1.91
C LEU A 83 0.18 -23.23 2.54
N LYS A 84 0.59 -22.24 3.34
CA LYS A 84 -0.29 -21.23 3.90
C LYS A 84 0.14 -19.86 3.42
N PHE A 85 -0.83 -19.03 3.01
CA PHE A 85 -0.62 -17.65 2.58
C PHE A 85 -1.59 -16.70 3.28
N ASP A 86 -1.22 -15.41 3.33
CA ASP A 86 -2.13 -14.35 3.74
C ASP A 86 -3.04 -13.93 2.60
N PHE A 87 -4.25 -13.56 2.97
CA PHE A 87 -5.18 -12.79 2.18
C PHE A 87 -5.59 -11.55 2.96
N ILE A 88 -5.12 -10.38 2.49
CA ILE A 88 -5.38 -9.10 3.13
C ILE A 88 -6.76 -8.61 2.67
N LEU A 89 -7.72 -8.57 3.60
CA LEU A 89 -9.12 -8.31 3.26
C LEU A 89 -9.46 -6.83 3.24
N ASN A 90 -8.88 -6.04 4.16
CA ASN A 90 -9.41 -4.69 4.35
C ASN A 90 -8.68 -3.61 3.55
N HIS A 91 -7.47 -3.87 3.04
CA HIS A 91 -6.71 -2.84 2.35
C HIS A 91 -5.83 -3.36 1.21
N ALA A 92 -5.42 -2.45 0.34
CA ALA A 92 -4.38 -2.66 -0.66
C ALA A 92 -3.44 -1.45 -0.71
N SER A 93 -2.25 -1.63 -1.29
CA SER A 93 -1.30 -0.54 -1.49
C SER A 93 -1.86 0.55 -2.40
N VAL A 94 -1.48 1.81 -2.12
CA VAL A 94 -1.69 2.93 -3.06
C VAL A 94 -1.06 2.66 -4.43
N LEU A 95 -0.05 1.79 -4.52
CA LEU A 95 0.61 1.40 -5.77
C LEU A 95 -0.16 0.31 -6.53
N SER A 96 -1.25 -0.22 -5.98
CA SER A 96 -2.13 -1.15 -6.71
C SER A 96 -2.68 -0.50 -7.99
N LYS A 97 -2.88 -1.31 -9.02
CA LYS A 97 -3.40 -0.81 -10.31
C LYS A 97 -4.77 -0.13 -10.16
N GLU A 98 -5.57 -0.60 -9.22
CA GLU A 98 -6.90 -0.07 -8.91
C GLU A 98 -6.81 1.35 -8.34
N PHE A 99 -5.92 1.58 -7.36
CA PHE A 99 -5.75 2.91 -6.78
C PHE A 99 -5.03 3.87 -7.73
N GLN A 100 -4.03 3.38 -8.47
CA GLN A 100 -3.33 4.17 -9.49
C GLN A 100 -4.25 4.58 -10.64
N ASP A 101 -5.28 3.80 -10.95
CA ASP A 101 -6.30 4.21 -11.92
C ASP A 101 -7.16 5.37 -11.38
N ILE A 102 -7.52 5.35 -10.09
CA ILE A 102 -8.22 6.46 -9.43
C ILE A 102 -7.38 7.74 -9.47
N VAL A 103 -6.09 7.65 -9.11
CA VAL A 103 -5.19 8.82 -9.12
C VAL A 103 -5.08 9.44 -10.53
N ARG A 104 -5.12 8.63 -11.58
CA ARG A 104 -5.03 9.12 -12.98
C ARG A 104 -6.34 9.63 -13.54
N ASN A 105 -7.46 9.00 -13.19
CA ASN A 105 -8.76 9.23 -13.86
C ASN A 105 -9.79 9.90 -12.93
N GLY A 106 -9.49 10.05 -11.63
CA GLY A 106 -10.39 10.64 -10.65
C GLY A 106 -11.73 9.92 -10.60
N GLU A 107 -12.81 10.69 -10.65
CA GLU A 107 -14.18 10.15 -10.62
C GLU A 107 -14.56 9.32 -11.86
N ASN A 108 -13.82 9.47 -12.97
CA ASN A 108 -14.00 8.68 -14.19
C ASN A 108 -13.34 7.30 -14.11
N SER A 109 -12.64 7.00 -13.05
CA SER A 109 -12.07 5.67 -12.83
C SER A 109 -13.18 4.64 -12.65
N LYS A 110 -13.04 3.50 -13.32
CA LYS A 110 -13.93 2.35 -13.07
C LYS A 110 -13.83 1.83 -11.64
N TYR A 111 -12.75 2.17 -10.94
CA TYR A 111 -12.50 1.81 -9.55
C TYR A 111 -12.88 2.90 -8.55
N ALA A 112 -13.64 3.93 -8.97
CA ALA A 112 -13.99 5.07 -8.10
C ALA A 112 -14.64 4.67 -6.75
N ASP A 113 -15.34 3.52 -6.72
CA ASP A 113 -15.96 2.98 -5.51
C ASP A 113 -15.24 1.73 -4.95
N PHE A 114 -14.03 1.43 -5.43
CA PHE A 114 -13.26 0.26 -4.98
C PHE A 114 -12.62 0.48 -3.59
N PHE A 115 -12.24 1.70 -3.30
CA PHE A 115 -11.74 2.12 -2.00
C PHE A 115 -12.74 3.03 -1.30
N ILE A 116 -12.68 3.10 0.02
CA ILE A 116 -13.62 3.91 0.80
C ILE A 116 -13.24 5.38 0.65
N ASN A 117 -14.06 6.13 -0.11
CA ASN A 117 -14.00 7.58 -0.12
C ASN A 117 -14.61 8.11 1.18
N TRP A 118 -13.81 8.82 1.98
CA TRP A 118 -14.20 9.30 3.30
C TRP A 118 -15.44 10.19 3.27
N ASN A 119 -15.48 11.17 2.37
CA ASN A 119 -16.60 12.10 2.30
C ASN A 119 -17.90 11.43 1.82
N LYS A 120 -17.81 10.49 0.87
CA LYS A 120 -18.97 9.70 0.45
C LYS A 120 -19.50 8.83 1.59
N PHE A 121 -18.61 8.27 2.42
CA PHE A 121 -18.99 7.43 3.55
C PHE A 121 -19.70 8.22 4.65
N TRP A 122 -19.20 9.43 4.95
CA TRP A 122 -19.72 10.30 6.02
C TRP A 122 -20.72 11.35 5.54
N ASP A 123 -21.18 11.27 4.30
CA ASP A 123 -22.17 12.22 3.76
C ASP A 123 -23.43 12.29 4.64
N GLY A 124 -23.79 13.50 5.07
CA GLY A 124 -24.92 13.75 5.99
C GLY A 124 -24.66 13.38 7.47
N HIS A 125 -23.43 12.98 7.84
CA HIS A 125 -23.07 12.52 9.20
C HIS A 125 -21.90 13.30 9.83
N GLY A 126 -21.79 14.58 9.51
CA GLY A 126 -20.76 15.46 10.02
C GLY A 126 -20.67 16.78 9.25
N GLU A 127 -19.65 17.58 9.56
CA GLU A 127 -19.43 18.90 8.96
C GLU A 127 -18.21 18.91 8.06
N MET A 128 -18.30 19.57 6.90
CA MET A 128 -17.17 19.76 6.00
C MET A 128 -16.15 20.70 6.62
N THR A 129 -14.90 20.29 6.70
CA THR A 129 -13.80 21.12 7.18
C THR A 129 -13.22 22.01 6.08
N ALA A 130 -12.42 23.01 6.47
CA ALA A 130 -11.71 23.87 5.53
C ALA A 130 -10.67 23.08 4.70
N GLU A 131 -10.17 21.96 5.21
CA GLU A 131 -9.22 21.07 4.55
C GLU A 131 -9.87 20.14 3.52
N GLY A 132 -11.23 20.13 3.43
CA GLY A 132 -11.97 19.40 2.38
C GLY A 132 -12.35 17.97 2.75
N TYR A 133 -12.33 17.60 4.02
CA TYR A 133 -12.89 16.34 4.51
C TYR A 133 -14.04 16.58 5.50
N ILE A 134 -14.94 15.61 5.60
CA ILE A 134 -16.02 15.66 6.61
C ILE A 134 -15.44 15.22 7.96
N GLN A 135 -15.62 16.08 8.98
CA GLN A 135 -15.43 15.73 10.38
C GLN A 135 -16.71 15.05 10.88
N PRO A 136 -16.70 13.72 11.13
CA PRO A 136 -17.92 13.04 11.57
C PRO A 136 -18.39 13.50 12.95
N ASP A 137 -19.67 13.36 13.21
CA ASP A 137 -20.26 13.62 14.52
C ASP A 137 -19.58 12.77 15.59
N LYS A 138 -19.24 13.38 16.72
CA LYS A 138 -18.50 12.73 17.82
C LYS A 138 -19.17 11.45 18.33
N GLU A 139 -20.50 11.43 18.36
CA GLU A 139 -21.26 10.27 18.81
C GLU A 139 -21.12 9.06 17.87
N LEU A 140 -20.92 9.29 16.58
CA LEU A 140 -20.77 8.22 15.59
C LEU A 140 -19.38 7.59 15.63
N ILE A 141 -18.38 8.31 16.08
CA ILE A 141 -16.98 7.85 16.09
C ILE A 141 -16.45 7.52 17.50
N LYS A 142 -17.27 7.69 18.56
CA LYS A 142 -16.83 7.51 19.96
C LYS A 142 -16.30 6.11 20.28
N ASP A 143 -16.89 5.09 19.62
CA ASP A 143 -16.54 3.69 19.81
C ASP A 143 -15.62 3.15 18.69
N MET A 144 -15.18 4.02 17.76
CA MET A 144 -14.28 3.62 16.69
C MET A 144 -12.85 3.49 17.22
N PHE A 145 -12.21 2.40 16.82
CA PHE A 145 -10.79 2.19 17.13
C PHE A 145 -9.91 2.82 16.02
N PHE A 146 -9.10 3.78 16.41
CA PHE A 146 -8.12 4.39 15.52
C PHE A 146 -6.71 3.84 15.81
N ARG A 147 -6.07 3.26 14.82
CA ARG A 147 -4.70 2.72 14.98
C ARG A 147 -3.61 3.80 15.06
N LYS A 148 -3.92 4.99 14.60
CA LYS A 148 -3.02 6.15 14.60
C LYS A 148 -3.73 7.37 15.16
N PRO A 149 -3.00 8.39 15.69
CA PRO A 149 -3.60 9.62 16.11
C PRO A 149 -4.35 10.34 14.99
N GLY A 150 -5.52 10.91 15.30
CA GLY A 150 -6.37 11.62 14.35
C GLY A 150 -7.26 10.70 13.51
N LEU A 151 -7.97 11.29 12.55
CA LEU A 151 -8.83 10.54 11.65
C LEU A 151 -8.01 9.70 10.65
N PRO A 152 -8.48 8.51 10.27
CA PRO A 152 -7.78 7.63 9.35
C PRO A 152 -7.96 8.07 7.90
N ILE A 153 -7.43 9.23 7.54
CA ILE A 153 -7.61 9.86 6.23
C ILE A 153 -6.26 10.05 5.54
N LEU A 154 -6.20 9.72 4.26
CA LEU A 154 -5.17 10.18 3.33
C LEU A 154 -5.81 11.12 2.30
N MET A 155 -5.34 12.37 2.25
CA MET A 155 -5.75 13.34 1.24
C MET A 155 -4.99 13.09 -0.06
N VAL A 156 -5.71 12.74 -1.11
CA VAL A 156 -5.15 12.35 -2.41
C VAL A 156 -5.46 13.40 -3.46
N ARG A 157 -4.42 13.98 -4.09
CA ARG A 157 -4.56 14.96 -5.18
C ARG A 157 -5.08 14.27 -6.43
N MET A 158 -6.21 14.74 -6.95
CA MET A 158 -6.83 14.28 -8.18
C MET A 158 -6.33 15.05 -9.40
N PRO A 159 -6.57 14.55 -10.64
CA PRO A 159 -6.14 15.22 -11.86
C PRO A 159 -6.71 16.64 -12.06
N ASP A 160 -7.86 16.93 -11.48
CA ASP A 160 -8.50 18.25 -11.49
C ASP A 160 -7.92 19.24 -10.46
N GLY A 161 -6.91 18.80 -9.71
CA GLY A 161 -6.24 19.60 -8.67
C GLY A 161 -6.94 19.62 -7.32
N LYS A 162 -8.04 18.91 -7.13
CA LYS A 162 -8.71 18.77 -5.84
C LYS A 162 -8.07 17.67 -5.00
N ASP A 163 -8.08 17.84 -3.68
CA ASP A 163 -7.73 16.79 -2.74
C ASP A 163 -8.98 16.03 -2.32
N VAL A 164 -8.95 14.71 -2.44
CA VAL A 164 -10.06 13.81 -2.07
C VAL A 164 -9.60 12.93 -0.91
N PRO A 165 -10.37 12.89 0.21
CA PRO A 165 -10.03 12.07 1.35
C PRO A 165 -10.43 10.60 1.10
N TYR A 166 -9.47 9.68 1.29
CA TYR A 166 -9.71 8.25 1.31
C TYR A 166 -9.43 7.67 2.68
N TRP A 167 -10.18 6.65 3.07
CA TRP A 167 -9.97 5.94 4.33
C TRP A 167 -8.63 5.20 4.31
N ASN A 168 -7.86 5.39 5.38
CA ASN A 168 -6.54 4.80 5.56
C ASN A 168 -6.33 4.42 7.02
N THR A 169 -6.66 3.19 7.38
CA THR A 169 -6.58 2.70 8.77
C THR A 169 -5.15 2.51 9.25
N PHE A 170 -4.26 2.02 8.40
CA PHE A 170 -2.93 1.56 8.83
C PHE A 170 -1.83 2.58 8.54
N TYR A 171 -1.04 2.34 7.50
CA TYR A 171 0.13 3.15 7.19
C TYR A 171 -0.15 4.15 6.07
N GLN A 172 0.40 5.35 6.23
CA GLN A 172 0.46 6.36 5.16
C GLN A 172 1.71 7.20 5.27
N GLU A 173 2.23 7.61 4.13
CA GLU A 173 3.29 8.59 3.99
C GLU A 173 3.06 9.40 2.71
N VAL A 174 3.28 10.71 2.78
CA VAL A 174 3.31 11.57 1.61
C VAL A 174 4.75 11.97 1.37
N LYS A 175 5.23 11.75 0.15
CA LYS A 175 6.60 12.09 -0.26
C LYS A 175 6.57 13.11 -1.37
N TYR A 176 7.50 14.04 -1.30
CA TYR A 176 7.76 15.01 -2.36
C TYR A 176 9.11 14.70 -2.98
N GLN A 177 9.14 14.60 -4.30
CA GLN A 177 10.39 14.42 -5.01
C GLN A 177 11.16 15.74 -5.08
N LYS A 178 12.49 15.63 -5.01
CA LYS A 178 13.36 16.77 -5.35
C LYS A 178 13.07 17.23 -6.77
N ILE A 179 13.09 18.53 -6.95
CA ILE A 179 12.92 19.15 -8.25
C ILE A 179 14.28 19.34 -8.92
N ASP A 180 14.30 19.24 -10.23
CA ASP A 180 15.46 19.59 -11.02
C ASP A 180 15.25 20.91 -11.79
N ILE A 181 16.38 21.57 -12.10
CA ILE A 181 16.37 22.90 -12.69
C ILE A 181 15.68 22.90 -14.06
N GLN A 182 15.94 21.90 -14.91
CA GLN A 182 15.42 21.88 -16.29
C GLN A 182 13.92 21.70 -16.28
N ASN A 183 13.40 20.77 -15.48
CA ASN A 183 11.96 20.54 -15.37
C ASN A 183 11.24 21.77 -14.80
N LEU A 184 11.81 22.43 -13.77
CA LEU A 184 11.23 23.62 -13.21
C LEU A 184 11.21 24.79 -14.21
N MET A 185 12.32 25.01 -14.92
CA MET A 185 12.40 26.02 -15.98
C MET A 185 11.33 25.83 -17.05
N LEU A 186 11.20 24.59 -17.58
CA LEU A 186 10.26 24.28 -18.64
C LEU A 186 8.80 24.41 -18.17
N THR A 187 8.51 23.94 -16.96
CA THR A 187 7.13 23.93 -16.44
C THR A 187 6.64 25.34 -16.08
N LEU A 188 7.51 26.16 -15.47
CA LEU A 188 7.14 27.48 -14.97
C LEU A 188 7.64 28.64 -15.84
N ASN A 189 8.32 28.33 -16.95
CA ASN A 189 8.91 29.30 -17.86
C ASN A 189 9.85 30.30 -17.13
N LEU A 190 10.80 29.76 -16.34
CA LEU A 190 11.74 30.53 -15.54
C LEU A 190 13.09 30.67 -16.23
N GLN A 191 13.81 31.76 -15.94
CA GLN A 191 15.21 31.92 -16.28
C GLN A 191 16.06 30.98 -15.42
N TYR A 192 17.20 30.46 -15.97
CA TYR A 192 18.07 29.50 -15.32
C TYR A 192 18.47 29.91 -13.89
N LEU A 193 19.00 31.12 -13.71
CA LEU A 193 19.49 31.60 -12.40
C LEU A 193 18.38 31.68 -11.33
N ILE A 194 17.14 31.95 -11.74
CA ILE A 194 15.99 31.98 -10.83
C ILE A 194 15.62 30.55 -10.48
N ALA A 195 15.51 29.67 -11.49
CA ALA A 195 15.18 28.25 -11.27
C ALA A 195 16.21 27.54 -10.38
N GLU A 196 17.52 27.78 -10.59
CA GLU A 196 18.59 27.22 -9.79
C GLU A 196 18.44 27.58 -8.30
N LYS A 197 18.25 28.87 -7.98
CA LYS A 197 18.06 29.31 -6.61
C LYS A 197 16.81 28.78 -5.93
N ILE A 198 15.69 28.68 -6.68
CA ILE A 198 14.45 28.10 -6.20
C ILE A 198 14.66 26.60 -5.93
N VAL A 199 15.31 25.87 -6.85
CA VAL A 199 15.59 24.43 -6.70
C VAL A 199 16.45 24.17 -5.45
N ASP A 200 17.50 24.93 -5.24
CA ASP A 200 18.37 24.80 -4.06
C ASP A 200 17.59 25.05 -2.76
N LEU A 201 16.78 26.11 -2.73
CA LEU A 201 15.96 26.47 -1.58
C LEU A 201 14.93 25.38 -1.27
N VAL A 202 14.18 24.95 -2.29
CA VAL A 202 13.11 23.94 -2.16
C VAL A 202 13.68 22.59 -1.76
N ASN A 203 14.71 22.10 -2.47
CA ASN A 203 15.28 20.78 -2.18
C ASN A 203 15.89 20.71 -0.78
N LYS A 204 16.52 21.80 -0.33
CA LYS A 204 17.02 21.90 1.05
C LYS A 204 15.88 21.87 2.08
N ALA A 205 14.74 22.54 1.80
CA ALA A 205 13.59 22.51 2.69
C ALA A 205 12.97 21.09 2.76
N LEU A 206 12.82 20.44 1.61
CA LEU A 206 12.32 19.05 1.54
C LEU A 206 13.24 18.05 2.27
N ASP A 207 14.58 18.20 2.16
CA ASP A 207 15.54 17.38 2.90
C ASP A 207 15.40 17.54 4.42
N ASN A 208 14.94 18.69 4.87
CA ASN A 208 14.66 18.96 6.28
C ASN A 208 13.21 18.60 6.70
N GLY A 209 12.45 17.95 5.82
CA GLY A 209 11.08 17.52 6.11
C GLY A 209 10.05 18.64 6.13
N VAL A 210 10.36 19.82 5.58
CA VAL A 210 9.42 20.94 5.46
C VAL A 210 8.41 20.64 4.35
N LEU A 211 7.12 20.78 4.65
CA LEU A 211 6.08 20.58 3.64
C LEU A 211 6.07 21.72 2.62
N PRO A 212 5.70 21.48 1.35
CA PRO A 212 5.70 22.51 0.29
C PRO A 212 5.02 23.81 0.68
N LYS A 213 3.87 23.74 1.33
CA LYS A 213 3.10 24.91 1.79
C LYS A 213 3.81 25.77 2.84
N ASP A 214 4.74 25.15 3.60
CA ASP A 214 5.43 25.76 4.74
C ASP A 214 6.85 26.23 4.36
N ILE A 215 7.24 26.09 3.09
CA ILE A 215 8.55 26.54 2.60
C ILE A 215 8.59 28.08 2.61
N ASP A 216 9.63 28.64 3.22
CA ASP A 216 9.93 30.08 3.16
C ASP A 216 10.67 30.42 1.87
N PHE A 217 9.96 31.00 0.91
CA PHE A 217 10.49 31.36 -0.42
C PHE A 217 11.34 32.62 -0.44
N LYS A 218 11.41 33.38 0.67
CA LYS A 218 12.22 34.61 0.79
C LYS A 218 12.05 35.59 -0.39
N ASP A 219 13.13 35.87 -1.11
CA ASP A 219 13.16 36.76 -2.26
C ASP A 219 12.39 36.22 -3.48
N PHE A 220 11.93 34.96 -3.44
CA PHE A 220 11.19 34.26 -4.54
C PHE A 220 9.71 34.08 -4.24
N ILE A 221 9.14 34.88 -3.33
CA ILE A 221 7.74 34.76 -2.88
C ILE A 221 6.74 34.84 -4.03
N GLU A 222 7.06 35.57 -5.08
CA GLU A 222 6.21 35.67 -6.29
C GLU A 222 6.04 34.35 -7.05
N TYR A 223 6.98 33.40 -6.89
CA TYR A 223 6.93 32.08 -7.51
C TYR A 223 6.32 31.01 -6.59
N ARG A 224 6.08 31.33 -5.31
CA ARG A 224 5.67 30.40 -4.28
C ARG A 224 4.52 29.50 -4.71
N ASP A 225 3.40 30.12 -5.08
CA ASP A 225 2.17 29.35 -5.37
C ASP A 225 2.36 28.41 -6.55
N LYS A 226 3.03 28.86 -7.63
CA LYS A 226 3.33 28.04 -8.79
C LYS A 226 4.27 26.88 -8.47
N VAL A 227 5.27 27.09 -7.61
CA VAL A 227 6.22 26.05 -7.22
C VAL A 227 5.56 25.08 -6.25
N VAL A 228 4.73 25.55 -5.32
CA VAL A 228 3.95 24.68 -4.43
C VAL A 228 2.99 23.82 -5.24
N ASP A 229 2.23 24.38 -6.19
CA ASP A 229 1.34 23.61 -7.06
C ASP A 229 2.09 22.58 -7.89
N TYR A 230 3.28 22.94 -8.39
CA TYR A 230 4.14 21.99 -9.10
C TYR A 230 4.57 20.82 -8.22
N LEU A 231 5.01 21.07 -6.98
CA LEU A 231 5.38 20.04 -6.02
C LEU A 231 4.18 19.15 -5.66
N GLU A 232 3.04 19.76 -5.39
CA GLU A 232 1.80 19.07 -5.06
C GLU A 232 1.29 18.19 -6.23
N SER A 233 1.48 18.64 -7.47
CA SER A 233 1.13 17.84 -8.66
C SER A 233 1.99 16.58 -8.83
N LYS A 234 3.16 16.54 -8.18
CA LYS A 234 4.10 15.41 -8.19
C LYS A 234 4.17 14.67 -6.87
N ARG A 235 3.23 14.94 -5.98
CA ARG A 235 3.09 14.26 -4.69
C ARG A 235 3.02 12.75 -4.88
N GLN A 236 3.83 12.03 -4.15
CA GLN A 236 3.81 10.57 -4.11
C GLN A 236 3.20 10.08 -2.81
N TYR A 237 2.47 9.00 -2.90
CA TYR A 237 1.84 8.38 -1.76
C TYR A 237 2.44 7.00 -1.52
N LEU A 238 2.63 6.67 -0.24
CA LEU A 238 2.79 5.31 0.25
C LEU A 238 1.69 5.08 1.27
N GLY A 239 1.02 3.96 1.20
CA GLY A 239 -0.07 3.72 2.14
C GLY A 239 -0.89 2.49 1.81
N GLN A 240 -1.67 2.10 2.81
CA GLN A 240 -2.58 0.98 2.78
C GLN A 240 -4.01 1.53 2.77
N MET A 241 -4.64 1.52 1.61
CA MET A 241 -5.96 2.13 1.39
C MET A 241 -7.06 1.12 1.64
N ASP A 242 -8.06 1.50 2.43
CA ASP A 242 -9.13 0.61 2.85
C ASP A 242 -10.11 0.32 1.70
N LEU A 243 -10.38 -0.97 1.49
CA LEU A 243 -11.25 -1.48 0.44
C LEU A 243 -12.71 -1.27 0.81
N ASN A 244 -13.53 -0.89 -0.16
CA ASN A 244 -14.96 -0.76 0.01
C ASN A 244 -15.67 -2.09 -0.26
N ILE A 245 -15.93 -2.88 0.75
CA ILE A 245 -16.62 -4.18 0.62
C ILE A 245 -18.06 -4.09 0.08
N LYS A 246 -18.64 -2.90 0.01
CA LYS A 246 -19.94 -2.67 -0.66
C LYS A 246 -19.80 -2.65 -2.19
N SER A 247 -18.58 -2.50 -2.71
CA SER A 247 -18.32 -2.49 -4.16
C SER A 247 -18.30 -3.93 -4.71
N PRO A 248 -19.07 -4.23 -5.77
CA PRO A 248 -18.99 -5.53 -6.44
C PRO A 248 -17.58 -5.85 -6.97
N LEU A 249 -16.84 -4.84 -7.40
CA LEU A 249 -15.48 -5.01 -7.90
C LEU A 249 -14.50 -5.50 -6.83
N VAL A 250 -14.75 -5.21 -5.55
CA VAL A 250 -13.94 -5.75 -4.45
C VAL A 250 -14.18 -7.25 -4.31
N TRP A 251 -15.41 -7.72 -4.49
CA TRP A 251 -15.73 -9.15 -4.46
C TRP A 251 -15.13 -9.91 -5.64
N GLU A 252 -15.16 -9.33 -6.84
CA GLU A 252 -14.46 -9.87 -8.00
C GLU A 252 -12.94 -9.95 -7.76
N TYR A 253 -12.36 -8.92 -7.14
CA TYR A 253 -10.97 -8.92 -6.72
C TYR A 253 -10.69 -10.04 -5.73
N TYR A 254 -11.50 -10.21 -4.70
CA TYR A 254 -11.35 -11.29 -3.70
C TYR A 254 -11.40 -12.67 -4.35
N GLU A 255 -12.36 -12.90 -5.25
CA GLU A 255 -12.44 -14.15 -6.00
C GLU A 255 -11.17 -14.44 -6.80
N ASN A 256 -10.65 -13.43 -7.49
CA ASN A 256 -9.42 -13.54 -8.27
C ASN A 256 -8.19 -13.82 -7.39
N VAL A 257 -8.10 -13.18 -6.23
CA VAL A 257 -7.03 -13.44 -5.25
C VAL A 257 -7.09 -14.88 -4.76
N LEU A 258 -8.26 -15.37 -4.35
CA LEU A 258 -8.42 -16.75 -3.87
C LEU A 258 -8.05 -17.78 -4.96
N LYS A 259 -8.44 -17.53 -6.21
CA LYS A 259 -8.02 -18.36 -7.36
C LYS A 259 -6.50 -18.35 -7.53
N THR A 260 -5.87 -17.19 -7.39
CA THR A 260 -4.42 -17.04 -7.49
C THR A 260 -3.70 -17.80 -6.39
N LEU A 261 -4.15 -17.68 -5.13
CA LEU A 261 -3.60 -18.43 -4.01
C LEU A 261 -3.75 -19.94 -4.20
N ALA A 262 -4.92 -20.39 -4.68
CA ALA A 262 -5.16 -21.80 -5.00
C ALA A 262 -4.18 -22.33 -6.09
N ASN A 263 -3.93 -21.51 -7.12
CA ASN A 263 -2.96 -21.86 -8.18
C ASN A 263 -1.52 -21.98 -7.65
N TYR A 264 -1.14 -21.19 -6.64
CA TYR A 264 0.14 -21.36 -5.94
C TYR A 264 0.19 -22.60 -5.05
N GLY A 265 -0.94 -23.30 -4.88
CA GLY A 265 -1.02 -24.52 -4.06
C GLY A 265 -1.38 -24.25 -2.60
N ALA A 266 -2.00 -23.12 -2.31
CA ALA A 266 -2.50 -22.83 -0.96
C ALA A 266 -3.45 -23.95 -0.49
N LYS A 267 -3.19 -24.48 0.70
CA LYS A 267 -4.08 -25.37 1.45
C LYS A 267 -4.72 -24.66 2.62
N ILE A 268 -4.09 -23.59 3.09
CA ILE A 268 -4.54 -22.78 4.21
C ILE A 268 -4.44 -21.31 3.78
N VAL A 269 -5.49 -20.55 4.02
CA VAL A 269 -5.50 -19.09 3.83
C VAL A 269 -5.74 -18.43 5.17
N ARG A 270 -4.88 -17.49 5.55
CA ARG A 270 -5.08 -16.63 6.70
C ARG A 270 -5.73 -15.33 6.23
N LEU A 271 -6.89 -15.04 6.77
CA LEU A 271 -7.58 -13.76 6.52
C LEU A 271 -6.96 -12.71 7.44
N ASP A 272 -6.16 -11.80 6.85
CA ASP A 272 -5.57 -10.71 7.60
C ASP A 272 -6.52 -9.53 7.68
N ALA A 273 -6.50 -8.85 8.84
CA ALA A 273 -7.28 -7.64 9.11
C ALA A 273 -8.82 -7.78 8.86
N PHE A 274 -9.35 -9.01 8.91
CA PHE A 274 -10.75 -9.28 8.58
C PHE A 274 -11.75 -8.53 9.48
N ALA A 275 -11.35 -8.21 10.72
CA ALA A 275 -12.19 -7.44 11.64
C ALA A 275 -12.35 -5.96 11.25
N TYR A 276 -11.61 -5.51 10.26
CA TYR A 276 -11.66 -4.14 9.74
C TYR A 276 -12.28 -4.05 8.33
N ALA A 277 -12.69 -5.18 7.76
CA ALA A 277 -13.32 -5.26 6.44
C ALA A 277 -14.84 -5.01 6.49
#